data_fe7c52d920df7421e738bc46723baa1c
#
_entry.id   fe7c52d920df7421e738bc46723baa1c
#
_cell.length_a   1.000
_cell.length_b   1.000
_cell.length_c   1.000
_cell.angle_alpha   90.00
_cell.angle_beta   90.00
_cell.angle_gamma   90.00
#
_symmetry.space_group_name_H-M   'P 1'
#
loop_
_entity.id
_entity.type
_entity.pdbx_description
1 polymer ?
#
loop_
_entity_poly.entity_id
_entity_poly.type
_entity_poly.pdbx_seq_one_letter_code
_entity_poly.pdbx_strand_id
1 'polypeptide(L)'
;MSKIKILEIKETNPILLPKKLGFGKIFTDRMFTQKFDKESGWHTQVISQQQNFQLPPSCTVFHNGQMVFDGTKAYRGENGKINLFRTKENIRRFNLSAKRMGMPEVDPTLHLDAIKTLVSLEKKWVPDIEGSALYIRPVMIATEPTLEVRSSNQYLHYIILSPVAPYFDGGFKPISVLVADKYVRSTPGGTGEAKTPGNYAGSIAATETALKKGYQQVLWLDAIHRKYIDEVGAMNIAFVENEEHIYTPELNGAILHGITRDSIKTLAPRLGFRFSEKKLNIQEVIEKIKSKEITEVFGMGTGAVVAPIGTLLYKEQEIVVNNCRAGKVAKSIYTSLTNIQYGKDRDPFGWIDTI
;
A
#
# COMPACT_ATOMS: atom_id res chain seq x y z
N MET A 1 12.39 18.63 -21.70
CA MET A 1 11.56 18.30 -20.49
C MET A 1 10.15 18.83 -20.74
N SER A 2 9.15 17.96 -20.78
CA SER A 2 7.75 18.39 -20.91
C SER A 2 7.34 19.09 -19.60
N LYS A 3 6.94 20.34 -19.69
CA LYS A 3 6.58 21.16 -18.52
C LYS A 3 5.17 20.82 -18.10
N ILE A 4 4.95 20.41 -16.86
CA ILE A 4 3.61 20.21 -16.29
C ILE A 4 2.86 21.53 -16.33
N LYS A 5 1.72 21.57 -17.01
CA LYS A 5 0.84 22.74 -17.07
C LYS A 5 0.00 22.79 -15.80
N ILE A 6 0.05 23.89 -15.07
CA ILE A 6 -0.79 24.12 -13.89
C ILE A 6 -1.94 25.05 -14.28
N LEU A 7 -3.17 24.59 -14.10
CA LEU A 7 -4.36 25.41 -14.37
C LEU A 7 -4.84 26.04 -13.06
N GLU A 8 -5.36 27.25 -13.17
CA GLU A 8 -6.08 27.90 -12.07
C GLU A 8 -7.34 27.10 -11.72
N ILE A 9 -7.65 27.01 -10.43
CA ILE A 9 -8.87 26.40 -9.94
C ILE A 9 -9.82 27.51 -9.46
N LYS A 10 -11.09 27.35 -9.80
CA LYS A 10 -12.11 28.37 -9.50
C LYS A 10 -12.60 28.30 -8.06
N GLU A 11 -12.61 27.10 -7.48
CA GLU A 11 -13.13 26.84 -6.15
C GLU A 11 -12.12 26.05 -5.32
N THR A 12 -11.93 26.48 -4.08
CA THR A 12 -11.19 25.71 -3.08
C THR A 12 -12.16 25.31 -1.98
N ASN A 13 -12.18 24.04 -1.63
CA ASN A 13 -12.96 23.59 -0.49
C ASN A 13 -12.40 24.20 0.81
N PRO A 14 -13.24 24.71 1.70
CA PRO A 14 -12.80 25.08 3.04
C PRO A 14 -12.25 23.83 3.71
N ILE A 15 -11.00 23.92 4.23
CA ILE A 15 -10.36 22.75 4.87
C ILE A 15 -10.94 22.60 6.27
N LEU A 16 -12.10 22.01 6.36
CA LEU A 16 -12.62 21.44 7.57
C LEU A 16 -12.25 19.96 7.58
N LEU A 17 -11.01 19.65 8.01
CA LEU A 17 -10.65 18.26 8.27
C LEU A 17 -11.53 17.78 9.43
N PRO A 18 -12.41 16.79 9.21
CA PRO A 18 -13.24 16.26 10.26
C PRO A 18 -12.36 15.64 11.35
N LYS A 19 -12.81 15.63 12.60
CA LYS A 19 -12.11 14.99 13.73
C LYS A 19 -11.74 13.52 13.44
N LYS A 20 -12.51 12.85 12.56
CA LYS A 20 -12.21 11.49 12.06
C LYS A 20 -12.06 11.53 10.54
N LEU A 21 -10.84 11.49 10.04
CA LEU A 21 -10.55 11.52 8.60
C LEU A 21 -10.99 10.25 7.86
N GLY A 22 -10.93 9.07 8.51
CA GLY A 22 -11.07 7.81 7.82
C GLY A 22 -9.92 7.55 6.82
N PHE A 23 -10.15 6.68 5.85
CA PHE A 23 -9.18 6.37 4.79
C PHE A 23 -9.82 6.48 3.41
N GLY A 24 -9.31 7.42 2.57
CA GLY A 24 -9.75 7.57 1.18
C GLY A 24 -11.19 8.07 0.97
N LYS A 25 -11.75 8.84 1.90
CA LYS A 25 -13.11 9.39 1.82
C LYS A 25 -13.16 10.89 1.48
N ILE A 26 -12.06 11.59 1.70
CA ILE A 26 -11.90 13.03 1.46
C ILE A 26 -10.79 13.18 0.45
N PHE A 27 -10.96 14.07 -0.51
CA PHE A 27 -9.96 14.33 -1.56
C PHE A 27 -9.63 15.81 -1.62
N THR A 28 -8.43 16.13 -2.11
CA THR A 28 -7.95 17.50 -2.28
C THR A 28 -8.59 18.18 -3.48
N ASP A 29 -8.32 19.47 -3.62
CA ASP A 29 -8.94 20.28 -4.69
C ASP A 29 -8.38 19.99 -6.09
N ARG A 30 -7.12 19.54 -6.17
CA ARG A 30 -6.41 19.32 -7.44
C ARG A 30 -6.07 17.87 -7.68
N MET A 31 -5.90 17.53 -8.94
CA MET A 31 -5.38 16.27 -9.42
C MET A 31 -4.38 16.49 -10.56
N PHE A 32 -3.44 15.57 -10.72
CA PHE A 32 -2.60 15.49 -11.90
C PHE A 32 -3.19 14.50 -12.89
N THR A 33 -3.07 14.80 -14.19
CA THR A 33 -3.41 13.89 -15.30
C THR A 33 -2.38 13.96 -16.42
N GLN A 34 -2.15 12.83 -17.08
CA GLN A 34 -1.48 12.76 -18.39
C GLN A 34 -2.11 11.65 -19.23
N LYS A 35 -2.10 11.83 -20.54
CA LYS A 35 -2.63 10.86 -21.51
C LYS A 35 -1.52 10.17 -22.27
N PHE A 36 -1.80 8.97 -22.71
CA PHE A 36 -0.96 8.21 -23.62
C PHE A 36 -1.78 7.74 -24.81
N ASP A 37 -1.25 7.88 -25.99
CA ASP A 37 -1.66 7.12 -27.15
C ASP A 37 -0.43 6.52 -27.85
N LYS A 38 -0.67 5.44 -28.59
CA LYS A 38 0.41 4.64 -29.20
C LYS A 38 1.24 5.43 -30.21
N GLU A 39 0.66 6.44 -30.84
CA GLU A 39 1.32 7.22 -31.89
C GLU A 39 2.18 8.35 -31.29
N SER A 40 1.62 9.10 -30.31
CA SER A 40 2.25 10.28 -29.71
C SER A 40 3.01 9.98 -28.41
N GLY A 41 2.82 8.79 -27.82
CA GLY A 41 3.36 8.49 -26.49
C GLY A 41 2.67 9.28 -25.38
N TRP A 42 3.39 9.59 -24.31
CA TRP A 42 2.88 10.37 -23.19
C TRP A 42 2.78 11.87 -23.51
N HIS A 43 1.61 12.45 -23.30
CA HIS A 43 1.32 13.85 -23.59
C HIS A 43 0.31 14.45 -22.60
N THR A 44 0.04 15.75 -22.69
CA THR A 44 -1.00 16.48 -21.92
C THR A 44 -0.81 16.32 -20.40
N GLN A 45 0.37 16.72 -19.91
CA GLN A 45 0.68 16.74 -18.48
C GLN A 45 0.06 17.96 -17.82
N VAL A 46 -0.98 17.75 -16.99
CA VAL A 46 -1.76 18.85 -16.42
C VAL A 46 -2.06 18.60 -14.95
N ILE A 47 -1.88 19.65 -14.13
CA ILE A 47 -2.49 19.74 -12.80
C ILE A 47 -3.69 20.67 -12.91
N SER A 48 -4.86 20.18 -12.56
CA SER A 48 -6.13 20.91 -12.66
C SER A 48 -7.01 20.67 -11.44
N GLN A 49 -8.14 21.33 -11.37
CA GLN A 49 -9.19 21.00 -10.40
C GLN A 49 -9.58 19.54 -10.54
N GLN A 50 -9.83 18.86 -9.42
CA GLN A 50 -10.33 17.49 -9.43
C GLN A 50 -11.69 17.43 -10.10
N GLN A 51 -11.86 16.50 -11.03
CA GLN A 51 -13.08 16.37 -11.83
C GLN A 51 -13.37 14.91 -12.17
N ASN A 52 -14.60 14.64 -12.53
CA ASN A 52 -15.02 13.33 -13.04
C ASN A 52 -14.43 13.08 -14.43
N PHE A 53 -14.10 11.82 -14.71
CA PHE A 53 -13.75 11.38 -16.06
C PHE A 53 -15.00 11.02 -16.85
N GLN A 54 -15.05 11.43 -18.11
CA GLN A 54 -16.03 10.96 -19.08
C GLN A 54 -15.36 9.89 -19.93
N LEU A 55 -15.80 8.64 -19.78
CA LEU A 55 -15.24 7.49 -20.49
C LEU A 55 -16.38 6.73 -21.20
N PRO A 56 -16.16 6.24 -22.44
CA PRO A 56 -17.15 5.41 -23.11
C PRO A 56 -17.40 4.11 -22.36
N PRO A 57 -18.63 3.57 -22.35
CA PRO A 57 -18.94 2.30 -21.70
C PRO A 57 -18.09 1.13 -22.19
N SER A 58 -17.61 1.16 -23.43
CA SER A 58 -16.72 0.16 -24.04
C SER A 58 -15.25 0.34 -23.66
N CYS A 59 -14.91 1.26 -22.74
CA CYS A 59 -13.53 1.50 -22.30
C CYS A 59 -12.91 0.22 -21.72
N THR A 60 -11.73 -0.16 -22.18
CA THR A 60 -11.02 -1.42 -21.85
C THR A 60 -10.94 -1.68 -20.34
N VAL A 61 -10.72 -0.65 -19.53
CA VAL A 61 -10.62 -0.81 -18.07
C VAL A 61 -11.89 -1.40 -17.44
N PHE A 62 -13.08 -1.11 -17.97
CA PHE A 62 -14.36 -1.60 -17.42
C PHE A 62 -14.60 -3.08 -17.71
N HIS A 63 -13.97 -3.64 -18.73
CA HIS A 63 -14.15 -5.04 -19.17
C HIS A 63 -12.99 -5.94 -18.80
N ASN A 64 -11.77 -5.53 -19.11
CA ASN A 64 -10.58 -6.34 -18.93
C ASN A 64 -9.80 -5.99 -17.65
N GLY A 65 -10.19 -4.92 -16.94
CA GLY A 65 -9.54 -4.49 -15.72
C GLY A 65 -8.07 -4.10 -15.91
N GLN A 66 -7.65 -3.70 -17.13
CA GLN A 66 -6.27 -3.30 -17.41
C GLN A 66 -5.97 -1.95 -16.74
N MET A 67 -5.48 -2.05 -15.51
CA MET A 67 -5.26 -0.93 -14.61
C MET A 67 -4.16 -1.27 -13.61
N VAL A 68 -3.37 -0.27 -13.23
CA VAL A 68 -2.41 -0.34 -12.11
C VAL A 68 -2.54 0.89 -11.22
N PHE A 69 -2.14 0.72 -9.96
CA PHE A 69 -2.10 1.82 -9.00
C PHE A 69 -0.97 1.63 -7.99
N ASP A 70 -0.63 2.70 -7.30
CA ASP A 70 0.27 2.60 -6.14
C ASP A 70 -0.26 3.47 -4.98
N GLY A 71 0.48 3.55 -3.90
CA GLY A 71 0.15 4.38 -2.77
C GLY A 71 1.37 4.69 -1.94
N THR A 72 1.63 5.99 -1.77
CA THR A 72 2.63 6.54 -0.87
C THR A 72 2.00 7.62 0.00
N LYS A 73 2.75 8.19 0.92
CA LYS A 73 2.26 9.20 1.87
C LYS A 73 3.20 10.39 1.95
N ALA A 74 2.60 11.58 2.13
CA ALA A 74 3.29 12.78 2.54
C ALA A 74 2.97 13.07 4.01
N TYR A 75 4.00 13.31 4.79
CA TYR A 75 3.92 13.52 6.24
C TYR A 75 4.30 14.96 6.59
N ARG A 76 3.62 15.56 7.54
CA ARG A 76 4.01 16.86 8.09
C ARG A 76 5.11 16.66 9.12
N GLY A 77 6.31 17.15 8.81
CA GLY A 77 7.44 17.15 9.73
C GLY A 77 7.33 18.23 10.80
N GLU A 78 8.06 18.08 11.92
CA GLU A 78 8.06 19.01 13.05
C GLU A 78 8.43 20.45 12.68
N ASN A 79 9.25 20.64 11.65
CA ASN A 79 9.66 21.96 11.14
C ASN A 79 8.68 22.56 10.11
N GLY A 80 7.48 21.97 9.96
CA GLY A 80 6.48 22.37 8.98
C GLY A 80 6.77 21.95 7.55
N LYS A 81 7.92 21.31 7.28
CA LYS A 81 8.24 20.73 5.99
C LYS A 81 7.42 19.48 5.72
N ILE A 82 7.28 19.13 4.45
CA ILE A 82 6.52 17.93 4.06
C ILE A 82 7.51 16.88 3.58
N ASN A 83 7.44 15.71 4.17
CA ASN A 83 8.30 14.58 3.90
C ASN A 83 7.59 13.54 3.03
N LEU A 84 8.21 13.16 1.92
CA LEU A 84 7.83 12.02 1.10
C LEU A 84 8.73 10.84 1.44
N PHE A 85 8.15 9.70 1.81
CA PHE A 85 8.92 8.52 2.22
C PHE A 85 9.05 7.52 1.07
N ARG A 86 10.28 7.30 0.59
CA ARG A 86 10.66 6.30 -0.45
C ARG A 86 9.78 6.36 -1.71
N THR A 87 9.32 7.52 -2.09
CA THR A 87 8.40 7.71 -3.22
C THR A 87 8.99 7.20 -4.53
N LYS A 88 10.31 7.29 -4.73
CA LYS A 88 11.00 6.75 -5.92
C LYS A 88 10.79 5.23 -6.05
N GLU A 89 10.80 4.49 -4.94
CA GLU A 89 10.54 3.06 -4.94
C GLU A 89 9.07 2.73 -5.29
N ASN A 90 8.12 3.57 -4.84
CA ASN A 90 6.72 3.45 -5.26
C ASN A 90 6.56 3.66 -6.76
N ILE A 91 7.25 4.66 -7.34
CA ILE A 91 7.24 4.92 -8.78
C ILE A 91 7.84 3.75 -9.55
N ARG A 92 8.98 3.20 -9.09
CA ARG A 92 9.59 2.01 -9.69
C ARG A 92 8.61 0.82 -9.67
N ARG A 93 7.96 0.56 -8.54
CA ARG A 93 6.97 -0.51 -8.41
C ARG A 93 5.73 -0.28 -9.27
N PHE A 94 5.29 0.97 -9.43
CA PHE A 94 4.21 1.33 -10.34
C PHE A 94 4.54 0.92 -11.78
N ASN A 95 5.75 1.23 -12.26
CA ASN A 95 6.22 0.84 -13.58
C ASN A 95 6.40 -0.68 -13.73
N LEU A 96 6.90 -1.38 -12.72
CA LEU A 96 6.95 -2.84 -12.72
C LEU A 96 5.54 -3.46 -12.83
N SER A 97 4.57 -2.88 -12.13
CA SER A 97 3.17 -3.30 -12.23
C SER A 97 2.59 -3.01 -13.63
N ALA A 98 2.89 -1.84 -14.19
CA ALA A 98 2.48 -1.49 -15.56
C ALA A 98 3.06 -2.47 -16.58
N LYS A 99 4.35 -2.76 -16.52
CA LYS A 99 5.03 -3.74 -17.37
C LYS A 99 4.39 -5.12 -17.27
N ARG A 100 4.10 -5.60 -16.05
CA ARG A 100 3.43 -6.91 -15.82
C ARG A 100 2.03 -6.95 -16.45
N MET A 101 1.32 -5.81 -16.47
CA MET A 101 -0.03 -5.71 -17.04
C MET A 101 -0.05 -5.33 -18.54
N GLY A 102 1.11 -5.34 -19.23
CA GLY A 102 1.19 -4.97 -20.64
C GLY A 102 0.85 -3.51 -20.92
N MET A 103 1.15 -2.61 -19.96
CA MET A 103 0.88 -1.18 -20.04
C MET A 103 2.19 -0.38 -20.21
N PRO A 104 2.15 0.83 -20.80
CA PRO A 104 3.34 1.67 -20.94
C PRO A 104 3.88 2.14 -19.58
N GLU A 105 5.18 2.22 -19.47
CA GLU A 105 5.82 2.82 -18.30
C GLU A 105 5.71 4.35 -18.35
N VAL A 106 5.57 4.99 -17.18
CA VAL A 106 5.64 6.45 -17.05
C VAL A 106 7.08 6.88 -16.78
N ASP A 107 7.47 8.07 -17.25
CA ASP A 107 8.77 8.66 -16.92
C ASP A 107 8.88 8.84 -15.40
N PRO A 108 9.85 8.20 -14.71
CA PRO A 108 9.99 8.29 -13.26
C PRO A 108 10.26 9.70 -12.76
N THR A 109 11.00 10.50 -13.52
CA THR A 109 11.33 11.89 -13.16
C THR A 109 10.07 12.75 -13.21
N LEU A 110 9.34 12.69 -14.33
CA LEU A 110 8.08 13.42 -14.48
C LEU A 110 7.04 12.99 -13.42
N HIS A 111 6.95 11.69 -13.12
CA HIS A 111 6.04 11.19 -12.11
C HIS A 111 6.38 11.73 -10.71
N LEU A 112 7.67 11.76 -10.34
CA LEU A 112 8.12 12.35 -9.08
C LEU A 112 7.85 13.86 -9.02
N ASP A 113 8.12 14.59 -10.11
CA ASP A 113 7.88 16.03 -10.22
C ASP A 113 6.38 16.33 -10.12
N ALA A 114 5.53 15.51 -10.73
CA ALA A 114 4.07 15.63 -10.62
C ALA A 114 3.60 15.45 -9.18
N ILE A 115 4.12 14.44 -8.47
CA ILE A 115 3.81 14.21 -7.05
C ILE A 115 4.26 15.41 -6.21
N LYS A 116 5.53 15.84 -6.34
CA LYS A 116 6.07 16.95 -5.56
C LYS A 116 5.30 18.25 -5.81
N THR A 117 5.02 18.57 -7.06
CA THR A 117 4.26 19.77 -7.43
C THR A 117 2.82 19.72 -6.88
N LEU A 118 2.14 18.60 -7.07
CA LEU A 118 0.76 18.45 -6.59
C LEU A 118 0.68 18.53 -5.06
N VAL A 119 1.57 17.86 -4.34
CA VAL A 119 1.62 17.92 -2.87
C VAL A 119 1.97 19.33 -2.38
N SER A 120 2.89 20.02 -3.05
CA SER A 120 3.24 21.41 -2.73
C SER A 120 2.03 22.37 -2.88
N LEU A 121 1.27 22.24 -3.96
CA LEU A 121 0.05 23.02 -4.21
C LEU A 121 -1.06 22.71 -3.19
N GLU A 122 -1.11 21.48 -2.73
CA GLU A 122 -2.13 20.97 -1.78
C GLU A 122 -1.59 20.81 -0.34
N LYS A 123 -0.45 21.45 0.00
CA LYS A 123 0.23 21.32 1.31
C LYS A 123 -0.69 21.59 2.51
N LYS A 124 -1.71 22.42 2.33
CA LYS A 124 -2.72 22.72 3.35
C LYS A 124 -3.53 21.47 3.77
N TRP A 125 -3.64 20.47 2.89
CA TRP A 125 -4.35 19.22 3.13
C TRP A 125 -3.51 18.15 3.84
N VAL A 126 -2.21 18.37 4.04
CA VAL A 126 -1.37 17.46 4.84
C VAL A 126 -1.76 17.62 6.31
N PRO A 127 -2.37 16.61 6.95
CA PRO A 127 -2.87 16.75 8.32
C PRO A 127 -1.73 16.99 9.32
N ASP A 128 -2.02 17.82 10.31
CA ASP A 128 -1.17 18.03 11.49
C ASP A 128 -1.78 17.29 12.69
N ILE A 129 -1.98 15.98 12.50
CA ILE A 129 -2.57 15.08 13.49
C ILE A 129 -1.67 13.84 13.56
N GLU A 130 -1.27 13.43 14.74
CA GLU A 130 -0.42 12.27 14.95
C GLU A 130 -1.00 10.99 14.29
N GLY A 131 -0.16 10.25 13.58
CA GLY A 131 -0.55 9.05 12.85
C GLY A 131 -1.27 9.30 11.52
N SER A 132 -1.58 10.57 11.19
CA SER A 132 -2.26 10.97 9.95
C SER A 132 -1.26 11.40 8.87
N ALA A 133 -1.66 11.35 7.61
CA ALA A 133 -0.82 11.75 6.48
C ALA A 133 -1.69 12.15 5.29
N LEU A 134 -1.10 12.77 4.28
CA LEU A 134 -1.71 12.93 2.97
C LEU A 134 -1.35 11.71 2.12
N TYR A 135 -2.35 10.87 1.82
CA TYR A 135 -2.19 9.70 0.96
C TYR A 135 -2.16 10.11 -0.50
N ILE A 136 -1.18 9.63 -1.23
CA ILE A 136 -0.94 9.91 -2.65
C ILE A 136 -1.29 8.65 -3.43
N ARG A 137 -2.25 8.74 -4.37
CA ARG A 137 -2.74 7.62 -5.17
C ARG A 137 -2.49 7.86 -6.66
N PRO A 138 -1.33 7.44 -7.19
CA PRO A 138 -1.16 7.33 -8.63
C PRO A 138 -1.93 6.12 -9.17
N VAL A 139 -2.53 6.29 -10.34
CA VAL A 139 -3.35 5.30 -11.03
C VAL A 139 -3.11 5.42 -12.53
N MET A 140 -3.07 4.31 -13.24
CA MET A 140 -3.14 4.28 -14.71
C MET A 140 -4.22 3.30 -15.16
N ILE A 141 -5.09 3.75 -16.04
CA ILE A 141 -6.20 2.98 -16.62
C ILE A 141 -6.11 2.96 -18.14
N ALA A 142 -6.48 1.82 -18.74
CA ALA A 142 -6.64 1.68 -20.17
C ALA A 142 -7.96 2.30 -20.62
N THR A 143 -7.92 3.26 -21.56
CA THR A 143 -9.07 4.08 -21.94
C THR A 143 -9.57 3.88 -23.36
N GLU A 144 -8.95 3.03 -24.15
CA GLU A 144 -9.39 2.72 -25.49
C GLU A 144 -10.79 2.08 -25.49
N PRO A 145 -11.72 2.55 -26.38
CA PRO A 145 -13.05 1.97 -26.46
C PRO A 145 -13.06 0.69 -27.30
N THR A 146 -12.69 -0.44 -26.68
CA THR A 146 -12.68 -1.75 -27.31
C THR A 146 -12.97 -2.86 -26.30
N LEU A 147 -13.59 -3.95 -26.79
CA LEU A 147 -13.80 -5.18 -26.01
C LEU A 147 -12.71 -6.24 -26.26
N GLU A 148 -11.74 -5.96 -27.11
CA GLU A 148 -10.65 -6.88 -27.40
C GLU A 148 -9.75 -7.10 -26.19
N VAL A 149 -9.31 -8.35 -26.01
CA VAL A 149 -8.37 -8.71 -24.93
C VAL A 149 -6.93 -8.59 -25.45
N ARG A 150 -6.41 -7.38 -25.38
CA ARG A 150 -5.03 -7.02 -25.75
C ARG A 150 -4.58 -5.78 -24.98
N SER A 151 -3.31 -5.43 -25.10
CA SER A 151 -2.84 -4.13 -24.60
C SER A 151 -3.58 -2.99 -25.29
N SER A 152 -4.06 -2.05 -24.52
CA SER A 152 -4.73 -0.85 -25.01
C SER A 152 -3.77 0.06 -25.79
N ASN A 153 -4.28 0.82 -26.75
CA ASN A 153 -3.52 1.86 -27.43
C ASN A 153 -3.66 3.23 -26.73
N GLN A 154 -4.55 3.35 -25.75
CA GLN A 154 -4.81 4.60 -25.04
C GLN A 154 -4.84 4.38 -23.52
N TYR A 155 -4.18 5.25 -22.78
CA TYR A 155 -4.16 5.22 -21.32
C TYR A 155 -4.33 6.62 -20.73
N LEU A 156 -4.88 6.66 -19.53
CA LEU A 156 -4.93 7.82 -18.67
C LEU A 156 -4.17 7.50 -17.37
N HIS A 157 -3.09 8.23 -17.11
CA HIS A 157 -2.43 8.23 -15.81
C HIS A 157 -2.87 9.46 -15.02
N TYR A 158 -3.22 9.28 -13.76
CA TYR A 158 -3.63 10.36 -12.88
C TYR A 158 -3.15 10.16 -11.45
N ILE A 159 -3.05 11.24 -10.70
CA ILE A 159 -2.68 11.24 -9.28
C ILE A 159 -3.71 12.05 -8.51
N ILE A 160 -4.31 11.43 -7.49
CA ILE A 160 -5.22 12.07 -6.54
C ILE A 160 -4.64 11.99 -5.14
N LEU A 161 -5.02 12.94 -4.28
CA LEU A 161 -4.56 13.04 -2.91
C LEU A 161 -5.75 12.97 -1.94
N SER A 162 -5.51 12.33 -0.77
CA SER A 162 -6.53 12.17 0.27
C SER A 162 -5.90 12.30 1.65
N PRO A 163 -6.35 13.22 2.51
CA PRO A 163 -5.96 13.21 3.91
C PRO A 163 -6.52 11.96 4.58
N VAL A 164 -5.66 11.22 5.32
CA VAL A 164 -6.03 9.94 5.93
C VAL A 164 -5.61 9.89 7.40
N ALA A 165 -6.44 9.23 8.21
CA ALA A 165 -6.13 8.79 9.58
C ALA A 165 -5.32 7.48 9.56
N PRO A 166 -4.91 6.94 10.72
CA PRO A 166 -4.42 5.58 10.82
C PRO A 166 -5.36 4.58 10.14
N TYR A 167 -4.80 3.59 9.46
CA TYR A 167 -5.55 2.64 8.62
C TYR A 167 -6.60 1.83 9.40
N PHE A 168 -6.30 1.48 10.65
CA PHE A 168 -7.25 0.84 11.56
C PHE A 168 -7.73 1.85 12.60
N ASP A 169 -9.02 1.85 12.92
CA ASP A 169 -9.65 2.78 13.88
C ASP A 169 -9.01 2.74 15.28
N GLY A 170 -8.41 1.62 15.65
CA GLY A 170 -7.67 1.46 16.91
C GLY A 170 -6.25 2.04 16.91
N GLY A 171 -5.73 2.54 15.79
CA GLY A 171 -4.33 2.92 15.64
C GLY A 171 -3.39 1.71 15.76
N PHE A 172 -2.32 1.82 16.55
CA PHE A 172 -1.36 0.74 16.80
C PHE A 172 -1.90 -0.26 17.85
N LYS A 173 -3.04 -0.92 17.53
CA LYS A 173 -3.64 -1.99 18.35
C LYS A 173 -3.66 -3.30 17.58
N PRO A 174 -3.58 -4.45 18.29
CA PRO A 174 -3.67 -5.75 17.64
C PRO A 174 -5.00 -5.94 16.92
N ILE A 175 -4.91 -6.49 15.71
CA ILE A 175 -6.06 -6.90 14.90
C ILE A 175 -6.26 -8.41 14.96
N SER A 176 -7.48 -8.86 14.59
CA SER A 176 -7.83 -10.27 14.45
C SER A 176 -7.88 -10.67 12.98
N VAL A 177 -7.40 -11.88 12.64
CA VAL A 177 -7.36 -12.36 11.27
C VAL A 177 -7.91 -13.75 11.11
N LEU A 178 -8.62 -14.01 10.00
CA LEU A 178 -9.10 -15.31 9.57
C LEU A 178 -8.11 -15.89 8.56
N VAL A 179 -7.61 -17.10 8.78
CA VAL A 179 -6.81 -17.81 7.78
C VAL A 179 -7.72 -18.33 6.67
N ALA A 180 -7.49 -17.92 5.43
CA ALA A 180 -8.29 -18.35 4.28
C ALA A 180 -7.96 -19.81 3.91
N ASP A 181 -8.96 -20.66 3.97
CA ASP A 181 -8.87 -22.05 3.55
C ASP A 181 -9.48 -22.30 2.16
N LYS A 182 -10.45 -21.49 1.77
CA LYS A 182 -11.21 -21.61 0.51
C LYS A 182 -10.66 -20.75 -0.62
N TYR A 183 -10.36 -19.49 -0.34
CA TYR A 183 -9.93 -18.51 -1.34
C TYR A 183 -8.43 -18.26 -1.27
N VAL A 184 -7.83 -17.87 -2.40
CA VAL A 184 -6.44 -17.42 -2.50
C VAL A 184 -6.40 -16.00 -3.03
N ARG A 185 -5.38 -15.23 -2.66
CA ARG A 185 -5.19 -13.88 -3.17
C ARG A 185 -4.60 -13.88 -4.56
N SER A 186 -3.62 -14.75 -4.80
CA SER A 186 -2.84 -14.82 -6.02
C SER A 186 -2.11 -16.17 -6.15
N THR A 187 -1.42 -16.36 -7.28
CA THR A 187 -0.60 -17.55 -7.55
C THR A 187 0.73 -17.12 -8.21
N PRO A 188 1.82 -17.90 -8.05
CA PRO A 188 3.04 -17.73 -8.85
C PRO A 188 2.72 -17.71 -10.34
N GLY A 189 3.31 -16.78 -11.10
CA GLY A 189 3.00 -16.57 -12.52
C GLY A 189 1.71 -15.80 -12.80
N GLY A 190 0.87 -15.57 -11.77
CA GLY A 190 -0.28 -14.67 -11.82
C GLY A 190 0.11 -13.19 -11.71
N THR A 191 -0.78 -12.38 -11.15
CA THR A 191 -0.58 -10.92 -11.00
C THR A 191 -0.22 -10.48 -9.57
N GLY A 192 0.15 -11.42 -8.68
CA GLY A 192 0.34 -11.17 -7.25
C GLY A 192 1.39 -10.12 -6.92
N GLU A 193 2.47 -10.07 -7.70
CA GLU A 193 3.54 -9.07 -7.55
C GLU A 193 3.24 -7.73 -8.24
N ALA A 194 2.17 -7.64 -9.02
CA ALA A 194 1.70 -6.38 -9.59
C ALA A 194 0.61 -5.74 -8.73
N LYS A 195 0.64 -4.42 -8.62
CA LYS A 195 -0.38 -3.67 -7.90
C LYS A 195 -1.54 -3.33 -8.84
N THR A 196 -2.39 -4.34 -9.10
CA THR A 196 -3.51 -4.29 -10.03
C THR A 196 -4.84 -4.64 -9.35
N PRO A 197 -5.98 -4.04 -9.75
CA PRO A 197 -7.27 -4.19 -9.05
C PRO A 197 -7.79 -5.62 -8.94
N GLY A 198 -7.48 -6.51 -9.89
CA GLY A 198 -7.91 -7.90 -9.82
C GLY A 198 -7.50 -8.62 -8.53
N ASN A 199 -6.29 -8.36 -8.03
CA ASN A 199 -5.82 -8.93 -6.76
C ASN A 199 -6.62 -8.43 -5.54
N TYR A 200 -7.23 -7.25 -5.63
CA TYR A 200 -8.02 -6.64 -4.57
C TYR A 200 -9.49 -7.04 -4.68
N ALA A 201 -10.06 -6.98 -5.88
CA ALA A 201 -11.44 -7.42 -6.10
C ALA A 201 -11.63 -8.90 -5.74
N GLY A 202 -10.69 -9.77 -6.10
CA GLY A 202 -10.71 -11.19 -5.72
C GLY A 202 -10.63 -11.46 -4.21
N SER A 203 -10.17 -10.48 -3.41
CA SER A 203 -10.08 -10.62 -1.95
C SER A 203 -11.38 -10.26 -1.20
N ILE A 204 -12.34 -9.59 -1.85
CA ILE A 204 -13.52 -9.02 -1.19
C ILE A 204 -14.38 -10.09 -0.51
N ALA A 205 -14.72 -11.16 -1.23
CA ALA A 205 -15.59 -12.23 -0.69
C ALA A 205 -14.99 -12.90 0.57
N ALA A 206 -13.68 -13.14 0.60
CA ALA A 206 -13.01 -13.68 1.77
C ALA A 206 -12.99 -12.67 2.93
N THR A 207 -12.74 -11.40 2.62
CA THR A 207 -12.74 -10.31 3.62
C THR A 207 -14.12 -10.13 4.25
N GLU A 208 -15.19 -10.15 3.46
CA GLU A 208 -16.56 -10.11 3.99
C GLU A 208 -16.88 -11.32 4.87
N THR A 209 -16.39 -12.51 4.49
CA THR A 209 -16.52 -13.72 5.31
C THR A 209 -15.83 -13.57 6.66
N ALA A 210 -14.61 -13.01 6.67
CA ALA A 210 -13.87 -12.72 7.89
C ALA A 210 -14.63 -11.73 8.77
N LEU A 211 -15.10 -10.61 8.20
CA LEU A 211 -15.87 -9.58 8.91
C LEU A 211 -17.16 -10.15 9.54
N LYS A 212 -17.91 -11.00 8.82
CA LYS A 212 -19.11 -11.67 9.36
C LYS A 212 -18.79 -12.58 10.54
N LYS A 213 -17.58 -13.14 10.61
CA LYS A 213 -17.08 -13.94 11.74
C LYS A 213 -16.41 -13.09 12.84
N GLY A 214 -16.40 -11.76 12.72
CA GLY A 214 -15.79 -10.84 13.69
C GLY A 214 -14.28 -10.64 13.54
N TYR A 215 -13.68 -11.10 12.44
CA TYR A 215 -12.25 -10.92 12.13
C TYR A 215 -12.04 -9.76 11.18
N GLN A 216 -10.99 -8.94 11.43
CA GLN A 216 -10.77 -7.69 10.70
C GLN A 216 -10.05 -7.88 9.37
N GLN A 217 -9.28 -8.97 9.20
CA GLN A 217 -8.49 -9.23 8.00
C GLN A 217 -8.43 -10.73 7.69
N VAL A 218 -7.89 -11.05 6.51
CA VAL A 218 -7.67 -12.41 6.03
C VAL A 218 -6.17 -12.69 5.93
N LEU A 219 -5.70 -13.81 6.49
CA LEU A 219 -4.37 -14.35 6.24
C LEU A 219 -4.45 -15.26 5.01
N TRP A 220 -3.66 -14.96 4.00
CA TRP A 220 -3.64 -15.69 2.74
C TRP A 220 -2.62 -16.82 2.75
N LEU A 221 -3.04 -17.98 2.27
CA LEU A 221 -2.19 -19.12 2.01
C LEU A 221 -1.91 -19.25 0.51
N ASP A 222 -0.80 -19.89 0.16
CA ASP A 222 -0.39 -20.17 -1.20
C ASP A 222 -1.47 -20.92 -2.01
N ALA A 223 -1.55 -20.63 -3.31
CA ALA A 223 -2.59 -21.18 -4.17
C ALA A 223 -2.42 -22.67 -4.48
N ILE A 224 -1.21 -23.21 -4.37
CA ILE A 224 -0.86 -24.57 -4.81
C ILE A 224 -1.11 -25.59 -3.71
N HIS A 225 -0.55 -25.35 -2.53
CA HIS A 225 -0.58 -26.31 -1.42
C HIS A 225 -1.57 -25.94 -0.33
N ARG A 226 -2.05 -24.68 -0.27
CA ARG A 226 -2.91 -24.13 0.80
C ARG A 226 -2.27 -24.31 2.19
N LYS A 227 -0.96 -24.18 2.24
CA LYS A 227 -0.15 -24.56 3.39
C LYS A 227 0.85 -23.47 3.78
N TYR A 228 1.32 -22.70 2.82
CA TYR A 228 2.35 -21.70 3.05
C TYR A 228 1.74 -20.30 3.11
N ILE A 229 2.20 -19.51 4.05
CA ILE A 229 1.71 -18.15 4.26
C ILE A 229 2.26 -17.22 3.19
N ASP A 230 1.40 -16.41 2.57
CA ASP A 230 1.77 -15.38 1.61
C ASP A 230 1.67 -13.98 2.24
N GLU A 231 0.48 -13.49 2.53
CA GLU A 231 0.21 -12.11 2.96
C GLU A 231 -0.97 -12.04 3.93
N VAL A 232 -1.18 -10.89 4.57
CA VAL A 232 -2.35 -10.60 5.42
C VAL A 232 -3.12 -9.40 4.89
N GLY A 233 -4.38 -9.60 4.49
CA GLY A 233 -5.19 -8.57 3.83
C GLY A 233 -4.51 -8.04 2.57
N ALA A 234 -4.17 -6.75 2.56
CA ALA A 234 -3.40 -6.08 1.51
C ALA A 234 -1.98 -5.70 2.01
N MET A 235 -1.42 -6.43 2.97
CA MET A 235 -0.13 -6.17 3.61
C MET A 235 0.77 -7.41 3.55
N ASN A 236 2.08 -7.22 3.47
CA ASN A 236 3.01 -8.28 3.81
C ASN A 236 2.88 -8.63 5.30
N ILE A 237 3.39 -9.78 5.72
CA ILE A 237 3.33 -10.25 7.10
C ILE A 237 4.71 -10.62 7.62
N ALA A 238 4.95 -10.41 8.91
CA ALA A 238 6.16 -10.85 9.60
C ALA A 238 5.84 -11.52 10.93
N PHE A 239 6.75 -12.35 11.35
CA PHE A 239 6.74 -13.13 12.58
C PHE A 239 8.01 -12.85 13.37
N VAL A 240 7.91 -12.78 14.68
CA VAL A 240 9.04 -12.56 15.58
C VAL A 240 9.26 -13.80 16.44
N GLU A 241 10.44 -14.36 16.33
CA GLU A 241 10.88 -15.52 17.09
C GLU A 241 11.79 -15.06 18.23
N ASN A 242 11.47 -15.45 19.46
CA ASN A 242 12.25 -15.17 20.68
C ASN A 242 12.59 -13.69 20.89
N GLU A 243 11.72 -12.77 20.48
CA GLU A 243 11.91 -11.30 20.56
C GLU A 243 13.16 -10.76 19.82
N GLU A 244 13.84 -11.56 18.99
CA GLU A 244 15.11 -11.19 18.35
C GLU A 244 15.13 -11.37 16.83
N HIS A 245 14.44 -12.38 16.32
CA HIS A 245 14.49 -12.75 14.92
C HIS A 245 13.17 -12.48 14.21
N ILE A 246 13.18 -11.53 13.29
CA ILE A 246 12.05 -11.21 12.42
C ILE A 246 12.19 -12.02 11.14
N TYR A 247 11.13 -12.69 10.73
CA TYR A 247 11.09 -13.33 9.42
C TYR A 247 9.75 -13.14 8.73
N THR A 248 9.78 -13.17 7.41
CA THR A 248 8.65 -12.92 6.52
C THR A 248 8.65 -13.96 5.41
N PRO A 249 7.51 -14.24 4.78
CA PRO A 249 7.47 -15.07 3.59
C PRO A 249 8.44 -14.58 2.50
N GLU A 250 9.19 -15.52 1.89
CA GLU A 250 10.00 -15.23 0.71
C GLU A 250 9.13 -14.82 -0.48
N LEU A 251 9.65 -13.96 -1.33
CA LEU A 251 8.94 -13.51 -2.53
C LEU A 251 8.92 -14.64 -3.55
N ASN A 252 7.73 -15.08 -3.94
CA ASN A 252 7.49 -16.27 -4.75
C ASN A 252 6.73 -15.98 -6.06
N GLY A 253 6.60 -14.71 -6.46
CA GLY A 253 5.81 -14.27 -7.62
C GLY A 253 4.32 -14.09 -7.34
N ALA A 254 3.81 -14.51 -6.16
CA ALA A 254 2.44 -14.26 -5.71
C ALA A 254 2.34 -13.11 -4.69
N ILE A 255 3.46 -12.71 -4.10
CA ILE A 255 3.55 -11.73 -3.02
C ILE A 255 4.01 -10.38 -3.57
N LEU A 256 3.33 -9.31 -3.15
CA LEU A 256 3.72 -7.95 -3.54
C LEU A 256 5.05 -7.56 -2.88
N HIS A 257 5.97 -7.00 -3.66
CA HIS A 257 7.22 -6.40 -3.19
C HIS A 257 6.93 -5.14 -2.37
N GLY A 258 6.64 -5.32 -1.07
CA GLY A 258 6.25 -4.23 -0.17
C GLY A 258 7.41 -3.30 0.15
N ILE A 259 7.21 -1.98 -0.03
CA ILE A 259 8.24 -0.99 0.29
C ILE A 259 8.42 -0.89 1.80
N THR A 260 7.35 -1.00 2.59
CA THR A 260 7.43 -1.07 4.05
C THR A 260 8.19 -2.33 4.50
N ARG A 261 7.93 -3.49 3.88
CA ARG A 261 8.66 -4.73 4.13
C ARG A 261 10.16 -4.55 3.87
N ASP A 262 10.53 -3.97 2.74
CA ASP A 262 11.92 -3.68 2.38
C ASP A 262 12.58 -2.66 3.33
N SER A 263 11.82 -1.66 3.76
CA SER A 263 12.29 -0.71 4.78
C SER A 263 12.56 -1.40 6.12
N ILE A 264 11.69 -2.30 6.56
CA ILE A 264 11.85 -3.05 7.81
C ILE A 264 13.06 -4.02 7.70
N LYS A 265 13.25 -4.67 6.55
CA LYS A 265 14.43 -5.50 6.28
C LYS A 265 15.75 -4.73 6.48
N THR A 266 15.77 -3.47 6.06
CA THR A 266 16.94 -2.58 6.19
C THR A 266 17.07 -2.00 7.59
N LEU A 267 15.94 -1.67 8.25
CA LEU A 267 15.91 -1.04 9.58
C LEU A 267 16.19 -2.03 10.72
N ALA A 268 15.65 -3.25 10.65
CA ALA A 268 15.70 -4.23 11.73
C ALA A 268 17.11 -4.51 12.27
N PRO A 269 18.16 -4.70 11.43
CA PRO A 269 19.52 -4.91 11.94
C PRO A 269 20.06 -3.72 12.73
N ARG A 270 19.67 -2.49 12.40
CA ARG A 270 20.07 -1.29 13.16
C ARG A 270 19.40 -1.20 14.53
N LEU A 271 18.26 -1.85 14.68
CA LEU A 271 17.57 -1.99 15.96
C LEU A 271 17.99 -3.22 16.75
N GLY A 272 19.01 -3.97 16.28
CA GLY A 272 19.53 -5.16 16.91
C GLY A 272 18.78 -6.46 16.60
N PHE A 273 17.83 -6.43 15.63
CA PHE A 273 17.06 -7.62 15.25
C PHE A 273 17.64 -8.30 14.02
N ARG A 274 17.66 -9.62 14.01
CA ARG A 274 17.91 -10.41 12.80
C ARG A 274 16.69 -10.36 11.88
N PHE A 275 16.91 -10.33 10.58
CA PHE A 275 15.83 -10.39 9.59
C PHE A 275 16.13 -11.44 8.53
N SER A 276 15.15 -12.30 8.22
CA SER A 276 15.26 -13.30 7.16
C SER A 276 13.95 -13.49 6.39
N GLU A 277 14.08 -14.07 5.22
CA GLU A 277 12.98 -14.45 4.34
C GLU A 277 12.98 -15.98 4.23
N LYS A 278 11.84 -16.61 4.44
CA LYS A 278 11.70 -18.07 4.36
C LYS A 278 10.29 -18.50 4.01
N LYS A 279 10.15 -19.71 3.50
CA LYS A 279 8.86 -20.34 3.28
C LYS A 279 8.24 -20.73 4.64
N LEU A 280 7.00 -20.35 4.91
CA LEU A 280 6.37 -20.46 6.22
C LEU A 280 5.14 -21.36 6.16
N ASN A 281 5.20 -22.53 6.78
CA ASN A 281 4.09 -23.44 6.93
C ASN A 281 3.15 -22.94 8.04
N ILE A 282 1.86 -22.79 7.75
CA ILE A 282 0.87 -22.28 8.71
C ILE A 282 0.78 -23.16 9.98
N GLN A 283 0.88 -24.48 9.87
CA GLN A 283 0.80 -25.37 11.05
C GLN A 283 2.00 -25.21 11.95
N GLU A 284 3.22 -25.18 11.38
CA GLU A 284 4.46 -24.94 12.14
C GLU A 284 4.43 -23.57 12.83
N VAL A 285 3.93 -22.54 12.13
CA VAL A 285 3.75 -21.21 12.72
C VAL A 285 2.78 -21.25 13.90
N ILE A 286 1.64 -21.96 13.79
CA ILE A 286 0.68 -22.10 14.86
C ILE A 286 1.28 -22.85 16.09
N GLU A 287 2.03 -23.92 15.85
CA GLU A 287 2.72 -24.66 16.92
C GLU A 287 3.72 -23.77 17.65
N LYS A 288 4.52 -22.99 16.91
CA LYS A 288 5.48 -22.03 17.46
C LYS A 288 4.81 -20.87 18.22
N ILE A 289 3.62 -20.44 17.83
CA ILE A 289 2.83 -19.46 18.59
C ILE A 289 2.37 -20.08 19.92
N LYS A 290 1.87 -21.32 19.89
CA LYS A 290 1.40 -22.04 21.08
C LYS A 290 2.55 -22.34 22.06
N SER A 291 3.72 -22.69 21.58
CA SER A 291 4.93 -22.90 22.39
C SER A 291 5.57 -21.58 22.87
N LYS A 292 5.07 -20.43 22.42
CA LYS A 292 5.62 -19.10 22.67
C LYS A 292 7.00 -18.85 22.06
N GLU A 293 7.45 -19.68 21.13
CA GLU A 293 8.64 -19.45 20.34
C GLU A 293 8.43 -18.26 19.39
N ILE A 294 7.26 -18.19 18.71
CA ILE A 294 6.80 -16.97 18.03
C ILE A 294 6.10 -16.10 19.05
N THR A 295 6.72 -14.96 19.34
CA THR A 295 6.26 -14.00 20.36
C THR A 295 5.37 -12.91 19.79
N GLU A 296 5.53 -12.54 18.49
CA GLU A 296 4.78 -11.49 17.85
C GLU A 296 4.48 -11.85 16.38
N VAL A 297 3.34 -11.33 15.88
CA VAL A 297 2.98 -11.37 14.47
C VAL A 297 2.47 -9.99 14.07
N PHE A 298 2.87 -9.49 12.90
CA PHE A 298 2.39 -8.19 12.42
C PHE A 298 2.33 -8.08 10.90
N GLY A 299 1.35 -7.33 10.40
CA GLY A 299 1.27 -6.91 9.00
C GLY A 299 2.13 -5.67 8.72
N MET A 300 2.63 -5.54 7.49
CA MET A 300 3.50 -4.44 7.03
C MET A 300 2.96 -3.83 5.75
N GLY A 301 2.69 -2.52 5.72
CA GLY A 301 2.22 -1.85 4.51
C GLY A 301 2.10 -0.33 4.65
N THR A 302 2.04 0.38 3.55
CA THR A 302 1.98 1.87 3.52
C THR A 302 0.79 2.41 4.34
N GLY A 303 -0.35 1.73 4.32
CA GLY A 303 -1.55 2.18 5.03
C GLY A 303 -1.35 2.17 6.55
N ALA A 304 -1.01 1.01 7.10
CA ALA A 304 -0.90 0.75 8.53
C ALA A 304 0.50 0.98 9.10
N VAL A 305 1.53 1.04 8.27
CA VAL A 305 2.96 0.95 8.60
C VAL A 305 3.27 -0.42 9.21
N VAL A 306 2.90 -0.66 10.45
CA VAL A 306 2.94 -1.94 11.16
C VAL A 306 1.59 -2.16 11.84
N ALA A 307 0.99 -3.32 11.63
CA ALA A 307 -0.28 -3.74 12.25
C ALA A 307 -0.07 -5.00 13.08
N PRO A 308 0.03 -4.91 14.41
CA PRO A 308 0.14 -6.09 15.27
C PRO A 308 -1.06 -7.02 15.07
N ILE A 309 -0.85 -8.34 15.15
CA ILE A 309 -1.90 -9.35 15.06
C ILE A 309 -2.02 -10.02 16.42
N GLY A 310 -3.21 -9.97 17.01
CA GLY A 310 -3.50 -10.51 18.35
C GLY A 310 -4.15 -11.90 18.32
N THR A 311 -4.93 -12.19 17.25
CA THR A 311 -5.59 -13.49 17.11
C THR A 311 -5.61 -13.97 15.67
N LEU A 312 -5.51 -15.29 15.49
CA LEU A 312 -5.67 -16.01 14.24
C LEU A 312 -6.79 -17.04 14.40
N LEU A 313 -7.74 -17.08 13.47
CA LEU A 313 -8.68 -18.20 13.37
C LEU A 313 -8.24 -19.13 12.24
N TYR A 314 -7.92 -20.37 12.55
CA TYR A 314 -7.59 -21.40 11.57
C TYR A 314 -8.33 -22.69 11.85
N LYS A 315 -9.11 -23.20 10.90
CA LYS A 315 -9.91 -24.44 11.02
C LYS A 315 -10.72 -24.49 12.32
N GLU A 316 -11.51 -23.43 12.58
CA GLU A 316 -12.35 -23.25 13.77
C GLU A 316 -11.59 -23.19 15.11
N GLN A 317 -10.25 -23.15 15.09
CA GLN A 317 -9.42 -22.96 16.27
C GLN A 317 -8.90 -21.52 16.32
N GLU A 318 -9.19 -20.81 17.40
CA GLU A 318 -8.60 -19.51 17.68
C GLU A 318 -7.23 -19.67 18.34
N ILE A 319 -6.25 -18.95 17.80
CA ILE A 319 -4.87 -18.92 18.26
C ILE A 319 -4.56 -17.49 18.73
N VAL A 320 -4.25 -17.36 20.01
CA VAL A 320 -3.90 -16.06 20.61
C VAL A 320 -2.40 -15.81 20.49
N VAL A 321 -2.04 -14.63 19.98
CA VAL A 321 -0.67 -14.15 19.85
C VAL A 321 -0.43 -13.11 20.94
N ASN A 322 0.65 -13.26 21.70
CA ASN A 322 1.09 -12.28 22.70
C ASN A 322 -0.02 -11.76 23.63
N ASN A 323 -0.93 -12.64 24.08
CA ASN A 323 -2.09 -12.27 24.91
C ASN A 323 -2.90 -11.09 24.33
N CYS A 324 -3.07 -11.03 23.01
CA CYS A 324 -3.72 -9.93 22.28
C CYS A 324 -3.09 -8.56 22.54
N ARG A 325 -1.77 -8.49 22.77
CA ARG A 325 -1.04 -7.23 22.98
C ARG A 325 -0.05 -6.98 21.84
N ALA A 326 0.15 -5.71 21.53
CA ALA A 326 1.23 -5.31 20.62
C ALA A 326 2.58 -5.64 21.28
N GLY A 327 3.47 -6.29 20.52
CA GLY A 327 4.77 -6.68 21.04
C GLY A 327 5.80 -5.56 20.99
N LYS A 328 6.92 -5.76 21.68
CA LYS A 328 8.02 -4.78 21.80
C LYS A 328 8.73 -4.56 20.47
N VAL A 329 8.96 -5.64 19.71
CA VAL A 329 9.65 -5.57 18.41
C VAL A 329 8.82 -4.82 17.39
N ALA A 330 7.53 -5.15 17.25
CA ALA A 330 6.61 -4.46 16.38
C ALA A 330 6.49 -2.97 16.74
N LYS A 331 6.45 -2.63 18.06
CA LYS A 331 6.42 -1.26 18.55
C LYS A 331 7.72 -0.50 18.23
N SER A 332 8.88 -1.11 18.44
CA SER A 332 10.18 -0.52 18.13
C SER A 332 10.30 -0.18 16.65
N ILE A 333 9.94 -1.12 15.77
CA ILE A 333 9.94 -0.91 14.32
C ILE A 333 8.95 0.20 13.93
N TYR A 334 7.70 0.15 14.44
CA TYR A 334 6.70 1.17 14.17
C TYR A 334 7.18 2.57 14.56
N THR A 335 7.71 2.71 15.78
CA THR A 335 8.18 4.00 16.29
C THR A 335 9.36 4.52 15.47
N SER A 336 10.38 3.70 15.22
CA SER A 336 11.55 4.12 14.44
C SER A 336 11.18 4.51 13.01
N LEU A 337 10.32 3.72 12.37
CA LEU A 337 9.91 3.99 11.00
C LEU A 337 9.06 5.26 10.89
N THR A 338 8.10 5.44 11.81
CA THR A 338 7.26 6.65 11.84
C THR A 338 8.06 7.89 12.21
N ASN A 339 9.01 7.80 13.14
CA ASN A 339 9.89 8.90 13.47
C ASN A 339 10.69 9.38 12.26
N ILE A 340 11.24 8.46 11.45
CA ILE A 340 11.90 8.82 10.19
C ILE A 340 10.90 9.50 9.23
N GLN A 341 9.70 8.95 9.08
CA GLN A 341 8.68 9.47 8.17
C GLN A 341 8.25 10.91 8.54
N TYR A 342 8.06 11.18 9.84
CA TYR A 342 7.73 12.52 10.33
C TYR A 342 8.95 13.43 10.53
N GLY A 343 10.17 12.95 10.30
CA GLY A 343 11.41 13.72 10.47
C GLY A 343 11.74 14.02 11.94
N LYS A 344 11.20 13.21 12.87
CA LYS A 344 11.54 13.26 14.30
C LYS A 344 12.92 12.68 14.56
N ASP A 345 13.29 11.63 13.82
CA ASP A 345 14.61 11.04 13.86
C ASP A 345 15.36 11.31 12.55
N ARG A 346 16.69 11.31 12.63
CA ARG A 346 17.56 11.41 11.44
C ARG A 346 17.27 10.23 10.50
N ASP A 347 17.18 10.51 9.21
CA ASP A 347 17.13 9.49 8.17
C ASP A 347 18.55 9.04 7.78
N PRO A 348 19.01 7.86 8.20
CA PRO A 348 20.34 7.37 7.88
C PRO A 348 20.40 6.65 6.52
N PHE A 349 19.28 6.55 5.83
CA PHE A 349 19.14 5.75 4.61
C PHE A 349 18.88 6.59 3.35
N GLY A 350 18.61 7.90 3.50
CA GLY A 350 18.20 8.77 2.40
C GLY A 350 16.81 8.41 1.84
N TRP A 351 15.90 7.99 2.70
CA TRP A 351 14.54 7.60 2.33
C TRP A 351 13.59 8.78 2.18
N ILE A 352 13.95 9.92 2.78
CA ILE A 352 13.09 11.10 2.80
C ILE A 352 13.47 12.05 1.67
N ASP A 353 12.48 12.38 0.85
CA ASP A 353 12.49 13.54 -0.05
C ASP A 353 11.63 14.63 0.59
N THR A 354 12.22 15.78 0.92
CA THR A 354 11.51 16.93 1.55
C THR A 354 11.01 17.91 0.49
N ILE A 355 9.82 18.50 0.70
CA ILE A 355 9.18 19.53 -0.11
C ILE A 355 9.07 20.81 0.69
#